data_f44820e3c19b7eac8411a85e648024b0
#
_entry.id   f44820e3c19b7eac8411a85e648024b0
#
_cell.length_a   1.000
_cell.length_b   1.000
_cell.length_c   1.000
_cell.angle_alpha   90.00
_cell.angle_beta   90.00
_cell.angle_gamma   90.00
#
_symmetry.space_group_name_H-M   'P 1'
#
loop_
_entity.id
_entity.type
_entity.pdbx_description
1 polymer ?
#
loop_
_entity_poly.entity_id
_entity_poly.type
_entity_poly.pdbx_seq_one_letter_code
_entity_poly.pdbx_strand_id
1 'polypeptide(L)'
;MVILKNNYLQVELDPKGAEIAKVIGNEDHINYMWKQDPSLWGHSAPILFPIVGALKNGKTNIEGKSYSMNQHGFSRNSVYEVEESDDTHVVFHLHENRQ
;
A
#
# COMPACT_ATOMS: atom_id res chain seq x y z
N MET A 1 -4.60 -11.68 -1.94
CA MET A 1 -3.12 -11.45 -1.91
C MET A 1 -2.50 -11.78 -3.25
N VAL A 2 -1.61 -10.95 -3.70
CA VAL A 2 -0.78 -11.22 -4.87
C VAL A 2 0.55 -11.78 -4.39
N ILE A 3 1.04 -12.84 -5.02
CA ILE A 3 2.30 -13.49 -4.65
C ILE A 3 3.27 -13.41 -5.82
N LEU A 4 4.44 -12.81 -5.57
CA LEU A 4 5.57 -12.80 -6.48
C LEU A 4 6.65 -13.70 -5.91
N LYS A 5 7.38 -14.43 -6.76
CA LYS A 5 8.45 -15.31 -6.30
C LYS A 5 9.50 -15.55 -7.36
N ASN A 6 10.72 -15.74 -6.89
CA ASN A 6 11.86 -16.21 -7.68
C ASN A 6 12.64 -17.26 -6.87
N ASN A 7 13.88 -17.55 -7.28
CA ASN A 7 14.70 -18.54 -6.58
C ASN A 7 15.09 -18.14 -5.16
N TYR A 8 15.00 -16.86 -4.80
CA TYR A 8 15.51 -16.32 -3.55
C TYR A 8 14.43 -15.86 -2.58
N LEU A 9 13.35 -15.24 -3.10
CA LEU A 9 12.33 -14.57 -2.29
C LEU A 9 10.92 -14.90 -2.74
N GLN A 10 10.01 -14.90 -1.78
CA GLN A 10 8.57 -14.83 -2.02
C GLN A 10 8.04 -13.54 -1.41
N VAL A 11 7.33 -12.73 -2.21
CA VAL A 11 6.75 -11.46 -1.78
C VAL A 11 5.24 -11.57 -1.85
N GLU A 12 4.56 -11.21 -0.77
CA GLU A 12 3.09 -11.15 -0.72
C GLU A 12 2.66 -9.70 -0.64
N LEU A 13 1.74 -9.31 -1.52
CA LEU A 13 1.23 -7.95 -1.61
C LEU A 13 -0.29 -7.95 -1.43
N ASP A 14 -0.77 -6.98 -0.68
CA ASP A 14 -2.20 -6.77 -0.45
C ASP A 14 -2.73 -5.76 -1.46
N PRO A 15 -3.77 -6.08 -2.25
CA PRO A 15 -4.42 -5.10 -3.13
C PRO A 15 -4.94 -3.88 -2.37
N LYS A 16 -5.32 -4.03 -1.12
CA LYS A 16 -5.64 -2.88 -0.27
C LYS A 16 -4.37 -2.11 0.03
N GLY A 17 -4.29 -0.89 -0.49
CA GLY A 17 -3.12 -0.04 -0.38
C GLY A 17 -1.97 -0.42 -1.30
N ALA A 18 -2.10 -1.48 -2.12
CA ALA A 18 -1.01 -2.04 -2.92
C ALA A 18 0.24 -2.25 -2.06
N GLU A 19 0.06 -2.77 -0.87
CA GLU A 19 1.05 -2.81 0.19
C GLU A 19 1.82 -4.12 0.20
N ILE A 20 3.15 -4.04 0.31
CA ILE A 20 3.98 -5.23 0.56
C ILE A 20 3.71 -5.71 1.98
N ALA A 21 3.14 -6.90 2.11
CA ALA A 21 2.78 -7.47 3.40
C ALA A 21 3.87 -8.40 3.95
N LYS A 22 4.50 -9.19 3.08
CA LYS A 22 5.55 -10.14 3.48
C LYS A 22 6.65 -10.20 2.44
N VAL A 23 7.88 -10.35 2.91
CA VAL A 23 9.05 -10.69 2.10
C VAL A 23 9.72 -11.87 2.79
N ILE A 24 9.59 -13.06 2.21
CA ILE A 24 10.02 -14.32 2.83
C ILE A 24 11.23 -14.87 2.06
N GLY A 25 12.31 -15.17 2.79
CA GLY A 25 13.46 -15.84 2.21
C GLY A 25 13.15 -17.31 1.92
N ASN A 26 13.45 -17.79 0.69
CA ASN A 26 13.17 -19.18 0.32
C ASN A 26 14.06 -20.18 1.07
N GLU A 27 15.27 -19.77 1.43
CA GLU A 27 16.23 -20.63 2.11
C GLU A 27 16.01 -20.66 3.63
N ASP A 28 15.85 -19.49 4.24
CA ASP A 28 15.74 -19.35 5.69
C ASP A 28 14.31 -19.35 6.22
N HIS A 29 13.31 -19.19 5.34
CA HIS A 29 11.89 -19.08 5.66
C HIS A 29 11.55 -17.93 6.61
N ILE A 30 12.39 -16.89 6.68
CA ILE A 30 12.19 -15.73 7.51
C ILE A 30 11.38 -14.68 6.74
N ASN A 31 10.36 -14.11 7.41
CA ASN A 31 9.67 -12.93 6.93
C ASN A 31 10.42 -11.68 7.41
N TYR A 32 10.94 -10.89 6.48
CA TYR A 32 11.73 -9.68 6.77
C TYR A 32 10.89 -8.43 6.96
N MET A 33 9.55 -8.53 6.86
CA MET A 33 8.64 -7.41 7.06
C MET A 33 7.97 -7.45 8.42
N TRP A 34 7.53 -6.28 8.91
CA TRP A 34 6.69 -6.19 10.11
C TRP A 34 5.40 -6.99 9.90
N LYS A 35 4.99 -7.75 10.89
CA LYS A 35 3.86 -8.71 10.80
C LYS A 35 2.47 -8.09 10.78
N GLN A 36 2.34 -6.76 10.70
CA GLN A 36 1.04 -6.07 10.68
C GLN A 36 0.13 -6.40 11.86
N ASP A 37 0.63 -6.19 13.08
CA ASP A 37 -0.16 -6.41 14.30
C ASP A 37 -1.13 -5.23 14.50
N PRO A 38 -2.47 -5.41 14.34
CA PRO A 38 -3.44 -4.32 14.47
C PRO A 38 -3.47 -3.66 15.85
N SER A 39 -3.03 -4.37 16.90
CA SER A 39 -2.96 -3.81 18.25
C SER A 39 -1.82 -2.81 18.43
N LEU A 40 -0.85 -2.81 17.52
CA LEU A 40 0.31 -1.92 17.53
C LEU A 40 0.33 -1.06 16.27
N TRP A 41 0.61 -1.67 15.12
CA TRP A 41 0.61 -1.01 13.81
C TRP A 41 0.24 -2.01 12.73
N GLY A 42 -0.92 -1.78 12.08
CA GLY A 42 -1.53 -2.72 11.15
C GLY A 42 -0.98 -2.68 9.73
N HIS A 43 0.09 -1.90 9.46
CA HIS A 43 0.74 -1.80 8.16
C HIS A 43 2.15 -2.36 8.20
N SER A 44 2.75 -2.56 7.03
CA SER A 44 4.16 -2.95 6.89
C SER A 44 4.94 -2.03 5.94
N ALA A 45 4.34 -1.63 4.83
CA ALA A 45 4.95 -0.75 3.84
C ALA A 45 3.87 0.09 3.14
N PRO A 46 3.12 0.93 3.86
CA PRO A 46 2.02 1.68 3.26
C PRO A 46 2.51 2.71 2.26
N ILE A 47 1.77 2.87 1.16
CA ILE A 47 2.04 3.91 0.17
C ILE A 47 1.38 5.21 0.62
N LEU A 48 2.19 6.23 0.83
CA LEU A 48 1.74 7.55 1.29
C LEU A 48 1.43 8.42 0.06
N PHE A 49 0.16 8.52 -0.29
CA PHE A 49 -0.29 9.27 -1.47
C PHE A 49 -1.74 9.75 -1.28
N PRO A 50 -2.12 10.94 -1.75
CA PRO A 50 -1.26 11.90 -2.48
C PRO A 50 -0.41 12.81 -1.58
N ILE A 51 -0.42 12.61 -0.28
CA ILE A 51 0.40 13.40 0.65
C ILE A 51 1.18 12.51 1.62
N VAL A 52 2.25 13.07 2.16
CA VAL A 52 3.00 12.51 3.29
C VAL A 52 2.77 13.42 4.49
N GLY A 53 2.41 12.83 5.64
CA GLY A 53 2.08 13.60 6.84
C GLY A 53 0.62 14.03 6.85
N ALA A 54 0.31 15.09 7.59
CA ALA A 54 -1.04 15.60 7.76
C ALA A 54 -1.18 17.03 7.24
N LEU A 55 -2.34 17.32 6.66
CA LEU A 55 -2.69 18.69 6.28
C LEU A 55 -3.09 19.50 7.51
N LYS A 56 -2.84 20.81 7.48
CA LYS A 56 -3.30 21.71 8.53
C LYS A 56 -4.83 21.61 8.63
N ASN A 57 -5.34 21.30 9.82
CA ASN A 57 -6.76 21.08 10.07
C ASN A 57 -7.40 19.99 9.19
N GLY A 58 -6.59 19.11 8.60
CA GLY A 58 -7.06 18.03 7.73
C GLY A 58 -7.61 18.47 6.38
N LYS A 59 -7.34 19.69 5.95
CA LYS A 59 -7.95 20.29 4.74
C LYS A 59 -6.95 21.03 3.89
N THR A 60 -7.22 21.08 2.58
CA THR A 60 -6.49 21.88 1.60
C THR A 60 -7.46 22.48 0.59
N ASN A 61 -7.04 23.59 -0.06
CA ASN A 61 -7.80 24.21 -1.14
C ASN A 61 -7.09 24.01 -2.47
N ILE A 62 -7.83 23.53 -3.45
CA ILE A 62 -7.34 23.36 -4.82
C ILE A 62 -8.37 23.99 -5.75
N GLU A 63 -7.94 24.95 -6.56
CA GLU A 63 -8.80 25.67 -7.51
C GLU A 63 -10.07 26.26 -6.84
N GLY A 64 -9.92 26.83 -5.64
CA GLY A 64 -11.02 27.43 -4.90
C GLY A 64 -11.94 26.45 -4.18
N LYS A 65 -11.66 25.15 -4.26
CA LYS A 65 -12.45 24.10 -3.63
C LYS A 65 -11.71 23.49 -2.44
N SER A 66 -12.41 23.29 -1.32
CA SER A 66 -11.84 22.69 -0.11
C SER A 66 -11.95 21.17 -0.16
N TYR A 67 -10.85 20.50 0.14
CA TYR A 67 -10.78 19.03 0.22
C TYR A 67 -10.28 18.59 1.58
N SER A 68 -10.91 17.56 2.13
CA SER A 68 -10.45 16.90 3.35
C SER A 68 -9.57 15.70 2.99
N MET A 69 -8.54 15.44 3.79
CA MET A 69 -7.68 14.29 3.59
C MET A 69 -7.08 13.84 4.91
N ASN A 70 -7.11 12.54 5.16
CA ASN A 70 -6.53 11.93 6.34
C ASN A 70 -5.00 11.96 6.28
N GLN A 71 -4.35 11.76 7.42
CA GLN A 71 -2.90 11.63 7.52
C GLN A 71 -2.37 10.63 6.47
N HIS A 72 -1.32 11.01 5.75
CA HIS A 72 -0.69 10.24 4.66
C HIS A 72 -1.60 9.95 3.47
N GLY A 73 -2.74 10.67 3.34
CA GLY A 73 -3.63 10.52 2.19
C GLY A 73 -4.51 9.27 2.24
N PHE A 74 -5.04 8.87 1.09
CA PHE A 74 -6.03 7.81 0.99
C PHE A 74 -5.53 6.50 0.36
N SER A 75 -4.35 6.49 -0.25
CA SER A 75 -3.84 5.32 -0.98
C SER A 75 -3.77 4.06 -0.11
N ARG A 76 -3.24 4.17 1.09
CA ARG A 76 -3.04 3.03 1.99
C ARG A 76 -4.34 2.35 2.43
N ASN A 77 -5.48 3.04 2.33
CA ASN A 77 -6.80 2.51 2.67
C ASN A 77 -7.65 2.19 1.45
N SER A 78 -7.14 2.42 0.24
CA SER A 78 -7.84 2.19 -1.02
C SER A 78 -7.56 0.78 -1.54
N VAL A 79 -8.54 0.17 -2.21
CA VAL A 79 -8.35 -1.11 -2.87
C VAL A 79 -7.90 -0.87 -4.31
N TYR A 80 -6.74 -1.38 -4.66
CA TYR A 80 -6.18 -1.30 -6.00
C TYR A 80 -6.66 -2.46 -6.85
N GLU A 81 -6.81 -2.21 -8.15
CA GLU A 81 -7.04 -3.26 -9.14
C GLU A 81 -5.71 -3.86 -9.58
N VAL A 82 -5.66 -5.19 -9.69
CA VAL A 82 -4.51 -5.87 -10.28
C VAL A 82 -4.67 -5.82 -11.80
N GLU A 83 -3.86 -5.01 -12.47
CA GLU A 83 -3.92 -4.80 -13.91
C GLU A 83 -3.14 -5.89 -14.66
N GLU A 84 -1.95 -6.22 -14.17
CA GLU A 84 -1.10 -7.28 -14.70
C GLU A 84 -0.44 -8.03 -13.55
N SER A 85 -0.26 -9.34 -13.70
CA SER A 85 0.44 -10.15 -12.70
C SER A 85 1.05 -11.39 -13.34
N ASP A 86 2.31 -11.66 -13.01
CA ASP A 86 2.99 -12.91 -13.28
C ASP A 86 3.83 -13.33 -12.08
N ASP A 87 4.75 -14.30 -12.22
CA ASP A 87 5.52 -14.83 -11.09
C ASP A 87 6.45 -13.81 -10.44
N THR A 88 6.91 -12.81 -11.18
CA THR A 88 7.92 -11.84 -10.72
C THR A 88 7.49 -10.39 -10.82
N HIS A 89 6.26 -10.14 -11.27
CA HIS A 89 5.83 -8.78 -11.63
C HIS A 89 4.34 -8.62 -11.39
N VAL A 90 3.96 -7.46 -10.84
CA VAL A 90 2.57 -7.07 -10.68
C VAL A 90 2.44 -5.56 -10.93
N VAL A 91 1.36 -5.17 -11.59
CA VAL A 91 0.97 -3.77 -11.75
C VAL A 91 -0.36 -3.56 -11.06
N PHE A 92 -0.38 -2.67 -10.09
CA PHE A 92 -1.59 -2.23 -9.42
C PHE A 92 -2.06 -0.90 -10.01
N HIS A 93 -3.37 -0.74 -10.15
CA HIS A 93 -3.98 0.48 -10.62
C HIS A 93 -4.97 1.00 -9.58
N LEU A 94 -4.83 2.26 -9.20
CA LEU A 94 -5.81 2.96 -8.38
C LEU A 94 -6.65 3.85 -9.29
N HIS A 95 -7.95 3.55 -9.35
CA HIS A 95 -8.87 4.31 -10.18
C HIS A 95 -9.10 5.70 -9.63
N GLU A 96 -9.41 6.63 -10.53
CA GLU A 96 -9.72 8.01 -10.21
C GLU A 96 -10.83 8.09 -9.15
N ASN A 97 -10.60 8.94 -8.14
CA ASN A 97 -11.56 9.22 -7.09
C ASN A 97 -12.25 10.54 -7.37
N ARG A 98 -13.57 10.56 -7.35
CA ARG A 98 -14.40 11.74 -7.66
C ARG A 98 -14.59 12.72 -6.50
N GLN A 99 -13.66 12.79 -5.59
CA GLN A 99 -13.70 13.83 -4.56
C GLN A 99 -13.27 15.18 -5.10
#